data_432d20dfae3d893596c1cef5a8bff10f
#
_entry.id   432d20dfae3d893596c1cef5a8bff10f
#
_cell.length_a   1.000
_cell.length_b   1.000
_cell.length_c   1.000
_cell.angle_alpha   90.00
_cell.angle_beta   90.00
_cell.angle_gamma   90.00
#
_symmetry.space_group_name_H-M   'P 1'
#
loop_
_entity.id
_entity.type
_entity.pdbx_description
1 polymer ?
#
loop_
_entity_poly.entity_id
_entity_poly.type
_entity_poly.pdbx_seq_one_letter_code
_entity_poly.pdbx_strand_id
1 'polypeptide(L)'
;MKHVLRAINVLATVVILVAFVVLLRTVFTPAGEIPTIMGYGFMRTLTGSMEPAIPVHSFIVVDTDSSQAYQVGDIITFHSSDDVLEGSLNTHRIVAVEAAADGAPIYRTKGY
;
A
#
# COMPACT_ATOMS: atom_id res chain seq x y z
N MET A 1 -29.84 -29.59 0.20
CA MET A 1 -29.25 -29.19 1.50
C MET A 1 -27.81 -29.59 1.66
N LYS A 2 -27.39 -30.83 1.37
CA LYS A 2 -26.01 -31.28 1.54
C LYS A 2 -25.01 -30.46 0.71
N HIS A 3 -25.34 -30.13 -0.53
CA HIS A 3 -24.44 -29.34 -1.40
C HIS A 3 -24.34 -27.90 -0.94
N VAL A 4 -25.38 -27.29 -0.41
CA VAL A 4 -25.37 -25.94 0.13
C VAL A 4 -24.52 -25.86 1.38
N LEU A 5 -24.67 -26.82 2.30
CA LEU A 5 -23.83 -26.88 3.52
C LEU A 5 -22.37 -27.10 3.19
N ARG A 6 -22.07 -27.95 2.20
CA ARG A 6 -20.69 -28.17 1.76
C ARG A 6 -20.09 -26.89 1.17
N ALA A 7 -20.85 -26.18 0.35
CA ALA A 7 -20.40 -24.90 -0.22
C ALA A 7 -20.12 -23.85 0.84
N ILE A 8 -21.01 -23.75 1.85
CA ILE A 8 -20.84 -22.84 2.99
C ILE A 8 -19.58 -23.23 3.79
N ASN A 9 -19.37 -24.51 4.05
CA ASN A 9 -18.20 -24.98 4.78
C ASN A 9 -16.89 -24.69 4.02
N VAL A 10 -16.88 -24.92 2.72
CA VAL A 10 -15.70 -24.62 1.87
C VAL A 10 -15.44 -23.13 1.87
N LEU A 11 -16.46 -22.30 1.71
CA LEU A 11 -16.31 -20.85 1.72
C LEU A 11 -15.76 -20.36 3.07
N ALA A 12 -16.32 -20.85 4.18
CA ALA A 12 -15.87 -20.49 5.52
C ALA A 12 -14.43 -20.90 5.74
N THR A 13 -14.02 -22.09 5.29
CA THR A 13 -12.64 -22.56 5.39
C THR A 13 -11.70 -21.67 4.59
N VAL A 14 -12.05 -21.29 3.37
CA VAL A 14 -11.25 -20.40 2.55
C VAL A 14 -11.09 -19.03 3.21
N VAL A 15 -12.17 -18.48 3.75
CA VAL A 15 -12.12 -17.18 4.46
C VAL A 15 -11.20 -17.25 5.68
N ILE A 16 -11.28 -18.32 6.46
CA ILE A 16 -10.41 -18.51 7.63
C ILE A 16 -8.96 -18.63 7.21
N LEU A 17 -8.65 -19.38 6.16
CA LEU A 17 -7.28 -19.53 5.66
C LEU A 17 -6.73 -18.21 5.15
N VAL A 18 -7.51 -17.43 4.42
CA VAL A 18 -7.10 -16.10 3.94
C VAL A 18 -6.84 -15.18 5.12
N ALA A 19 -7.75 -15.15 6.11
CA ALA A 19 -7.56 -14.33 7.32
C ALA A 19 -6.31 -14.73 8.08
N PHE A 20 -6.01 -16.03 8.17
CA PHE A 20 -4.80 -16.53 8.81
C PHE A 20 -3.53 -16.10 8.08
N VAL A 21 -3.51 -16.17 6.75
CA VAL A 21 -2.38 -15.70 5.95
C VAL A 21 -2.17 -14.20 6.12
N VAL A 22 -3.24 -13.41 6.10
CA VAL A 22 -3.16 -11.96 6.32
C VAL A 22 -2.59 -11.67 7.71
N LEU A 23 -3.06 -12.38 8.73
CA LEU A 23 -2.56 -12.21 10.10
C LEU A 23 -1.07 -12.54 10.20
N LEU A 24 -0.63 -13.66 9.63
CA LEU A 24 0.78 -14.04 9.65
C LEU A 24 1.65 -13.01 8.94
N ARG A 25 1.22 -12.52 7.79
CA ARG A 25 1.95 -11.48 7.05
C ARG A 25 2.07 -10.20 7.87
N THR A 26 0.99 -9.82 8.55
CA THR A 26 0.99 -8.61 9.38
C THR A 26 1.92 -8.75 10.57
N VAL A 27 1.88 -9.89 11.26
CA VAL A 27 2.70 -10.13 12.46
C VAL A 27 4.19 -10.20 12.12
N PHE A 28 4.53 -10.85 11.00
CA PHE A 28 5.93 -11.06 10.62
C PHE A 28 6.49 -9.96 9.70
N THR A 29 5.72 -8.91 9.42
CA THR A 29 6.22 -7.77 8.64
C THR A 29 7.07 -6.87 9.54
N PRO A 30 8.32 -6.53 9.13
CA PRO A 30 9.17 -5.63 9.90
C PRO A 30 8.56 -4.24 10.09
N ALA A 31 8.96 -3.55 11.15
CA ALA A 31 8.53 -2.17 11.37
C ALA A 31 8.97 -1.27 10.22
N GLY A 32 8.09 -0.37 9.78
CA GLY A 32 8.34 0.53 8.65
C GLY A 32 8.02 -0.06 7.28
N GLU A 33 7.60 -1.33 7.23
CA GLU A 33 7.15 -1.97 6.00
C GLU A 33 5.67 -2.29 6.09
N ILE A 34 5.07 -2.59 4.94
CA ILE A 34 3.66 -3.00 4.88
C ILE A 34 3.55 -4.49 4.56
N PRO A 35 2.54 -5.19 5.09
CA PRO A 35 2.29 -6.57 4.71
C PRO A 35 1.96 -6.66 3.21
N THR A 36 2.52 -7.67 2.53
CA THR A 36 2.27 -7.88 1.12
C THR A 36 1.78 -9.28 0.85
N ILE A 37 0.85 -9.43 -0.10
CA ILE A 37 0.34 -10.70 -0.57
C ILE A 37 0.24 -10.61 -2.10
N MET A 38 0.90 -11.52 -2.80
CA MET A 38 0.86 -11.64 -4.26
C MET A 38 1.23 -10.33 -4.98
N GLY A 39 2.19 -9.57 -4.44
CA GLY A 39 2.63 -8.31 -5.04
C GLY A 39 1.79 -7.10 -4.68
N TYR A 40 0.78 -7.26 -3.83
CA TYR A 40 -0.03 -6.14 -3.34
C TYR A 40 0.20 -5.94 -1.85
N GLY A 41 0.51 -4.70 -1.47
CA GLY A 41 0.61 -4.30 -0.08
C GLY A 41 -0.70 -3.69 0.41
N PHE A 42 -0.95 -3.77 1.70
CA PHE A 42 -2.13 -3.13 2.29
C PHE A 42 -1.73 -2.35 3.53
N MET A 43 -2.34 -1.19 3.68
CA MET A 43 -2.05 -0.28 4.78
C MET A 43 -3.24 0.59 5.09
N ARG A 44 -3.18 1.29 6.23
CA ARG A 44 -4.19 2.22 6.65
C ARG A 44 -3.58 3.63 6.73
N THR A 45 -4.29 4.61 6.24
CA THR A 45 -3.83 5.99 6.30
C THR A 45 -4.00 6.53 7.72
N LEU A 46 -2.95 7.16 8.26
CA LEU A 46 -2.95 7.71 9.61
C LEU A 46 -2.99 9.23 9.63
N THR A 47 -2.77 9.88 8.48
CA THR A 47 -2.77 11.35 8.38
C THR A 47 -3.78 11.82 7.35
N GLY A 48 -4.19 13.09 7.46
CA GLY A 48 -5.10 13.71 6.51
C GLY A 48 -4.41 14.38 5.33
N SER A 49 -3.13 14.09 5.06
CA SER A 49 -2.37 14.78 4.00
C SER A 49 -2.94 14.59 2.59
N MET A 50 -3.72 13.53 2.38
CA MET A 50 -4.38 13.25 1.09
C MET A 50 -5.88 13.51 1.12
N GLU A 51 -6.42 14.13 2.16
CA GLU A 51 -7.82 14.52 2.17
C GLU A 51 -8.07 15.67 1.18
N PRO A 52 -9.23 15.72 0.52
CA PRO A 52 -10.35 14.79 0.63
C PRO A 52 -10.24 13.54 -0.28
N ALA A 53 -9.20 13.42 -1.11
CA ALA A 53 -9.07 12.31 -2.05
C ALA A 53 -8.94 10.96 -1.32
N ILE A 54 -8.12 10.91 -0.27
CA ILE A 54 -7.96 9.75 0.60
C ILE A 54 -8.20 10.21 2.04
N PRO A 55 -9.36 9.93 2.61
CA PRO A 55 -9.65 10.31 4.01
C PRO A 55 -8.72 9.58 4.98
N VAL A 56 -8.45 10.22 6.12
CA VAL A 56 -7.71 9.59 7.21
C VAL A 56 -8.43 8.30 7.67
N HIS A 57 -7.67 7.30 8.08
CA HIS A 57 -8.14 5.96 8.45
C HIS A 57 -8.75 5.15 7.30
N SER A 58 -8.46 5.53 6.06
CA SER A 58 -8.80 4.71 4.89
C SER A 58 -7.90 3.48 4.82
N PHE A 59 -8.47 2.36 4.40
CA PHE A 59 -7.71 1.17 4.04
C PHE A 59 -7.34 1.27 2.56
N ILE A 60 -6.05 1.15 2.25
CA ILE A 60 -5.58 1.23 0.87
C ILE A 60 -4.78 -0.01 0.50
N VAL A 61 -4.89 -0.39 -0.77
CA VAL A 61 -4.11 -1.47 -1.36
C VAL A 61 -3.13 -0.85 -2.35
N VAL A 62 -1.87 -1.23 -2.24
CA VAL A 62 -0.77 -0.68 -3.02
C VAL A 62 -0.20 -1.76 -3.93
N ASP A 63 -0.03 -1.45 -5.20
CA ASP A 63 0.71 -2.30 -6.13
C ASP A 63 2.19 -2.10 -5.87
N THR A 64 2.89 -3.16 -5.50
CA THR A 64 4.32 -3.10 -5.17
C THR A 64 5.23 -3.25 -6.38
N ASP A 65 4.69 -3.37 -7.59
CA ASP A 65 5.48 -3.43 -8.82
C ASP A 65 6.09 -2.07 -9.14
N SER A 66 7.38 -1.91 -8.84
CA SER A 66 8.12 -0.68 -9.08
C SER A 66 8.80 -0.64 -10.45
N SER A 67 8.57 -1.62 -11.32
CA SER A 67 9.15 -1.66 -12.67
C SER A 67 8.51 -0.65 -13.62
N GLN A 68 7.32 -0.14 -13.28
CA GLN A 68 6.60 0.83 -14.10
C GLN A 68 7.14 2.24 -13.90
N ALA A 69 7.14 3.02 -14.98
CA ALA A 69 7.41 4.46 -14.88
C ALA A 69 6.18 5.18 -14.34
N TYR A 70 6.39 6.04 -13.34
CA TYR A 70 5.32 6.83 -12.76
C TYR A 70 5.20 8.18 -13.46
N GLN A 71 4.00 8.73 -13.48
CA GLN A 71 3.68 9.98 -14.15
C GLN A 71 3.09 11.00 -13.19
N VAL A 72 3.11 12.27 -13.58
CA VAL A 72 2.40 13.33 -12.85
C VAL A 72 0.93 12.97 -12.70
N GLY A 73 0.41 13.10 -11.50
CA GLY A 73 -0.96 12.73 -11.15
C GLY A 73 -1.08 11.38 -10.47
N ASP A 74 -0.08 10.52 -10.58
CA ASP A 74 -0.08 9.22 -9.91
C ASP A 74 0.05 9.41 -8.40
N ILE A 75 -0.64 8.56 -7.65
CA ILE A 75 -0.51 8.49 -6.19
C ILE A 75 0.42 7.34 -5.87
N ILE A 76 1.50 7.63 -5.16
CA ILE A 76 2.51 6.64 -4.78
C ILE A 76 2.67 6.58 -3.26
N THR A 77 3.07 5.41 -2.79
CA THR A 77 3.47 5.19 -1.40
C THR A 77 4.98 4.93 -1.39
N PHE A 78 5.70 5.64 -0.54
CA PHE A 78 7.16 5.60 -0.49
C PHE A 78 7.66 5.80 0.92
N HIS A 79 8.92 5.40 1.16
CA HIS A 79 9.60 5.73 2.40
C HIS A 79 10.06 7.19 2.36
N SER A 80 9.69 7.94 3.38
CA SER A 80 10.03 9.35 3.45
C SER A 80 11.54 9.55 3.60
N SER A 81 12.09 10.52 2.87
CA SER A 81 13.46 10.98 3.04
C SER A 81 13.56 12.21 3.96
N ASP A 82 12.44 12.67 4.49
CA ASP A 82 12.42 13.77 5.47
C ASP A 82 13.06 13.32 6.77
N ASP A 83 13.95 14.16 7.35
CA ASP A 83 14.67 13.83 8.57
C ASP A 83 13.74 13.53 9.75
N VAL A 84 12.59 14.20 9.82
CA VAL A 84 11.60 13.99 10.88
C VAL A 84 10.80 12.70 10.66
N LEU A 85 10.57 12.35 9.39
CA LEU A 85 9.71 11.22 8.98
C LEU A 85 10.52 10.10 8.34
N GLU A 86 11.84 10.12 8.47
CA GLU A 86 12.73 9.16 7.83
C GLU A 86 12.32 7.71 8.16
N GLY A 87 12.20 6.89 7.12
CA GLY A 87 11.77 5.50 7.23
C GLY A 87 10.26 5.31 7.35
N SER A 88 9.49 6.37 7.54
CA SER A 88 8.01 6.29 7.57
C SER A 88 7.46 6.22 6.16
N LEU A 89 6.36 5.45 5.99
CA LEU A 89 5.67 5.37 4.72
C LEU A 89 4.75 6.57 4.53
N ASN A 90 4.88 7.22 3.39
CA ASN A 90 4.02 8.33 2.97
C ASN A 90 3.30 7.99 1.67
N THR A 91 2.05 8.43 1.56
CA THR A 91 1.26 8.32 0.35
C THR A 91 0.92 9.72 -0.12
N HIS A 92 1.45 10.11 -1.27
CA HIS A 92 1.26 11.44 -1.85
C HIS A 92 1.10 11.35 -3.36
N ARG A 93 0.67 12.45 -3.97
CA ARG A 93 0.51 12.56 -5.42
C ARG A 93 1.77 13.14 -6.06
N ILE A 94 2.19 12.58 -7.18
CA ILE A 94 3.30 13.12 -7.96
C ILE A 94 2.84 14.39 -8.66
N VAL A 95 3.56 15.49 -8.43
CA VAL A 95 3.27 16.79 -9.05
C VAL A 95 4.30 17.19 -10.10
N ALA A 96 5.49 16.59 -10.09
CA ALA A 96 6.52 16.79 -11.11
C ALA A 96 7.44 15.57 -11.17
N VAL A 97 7.95 15.31 -12.38
CA VAL A 97 8.98 14.29 -12.61
C VAL A 97 10.18 14.99 -13.22
N GLU A 98 11.34 14.87 -12.58
CA GLU A 98 12.59 15.47 -13.01
C GLU A 98 13.61 14.37 -13.27
N ALA A 99 14.68 14.70 -14.02
CA ALA A 99 15.80 13.79 -14.24
C ALA A 99 16.96 14.17 -13.32
N ALA A 100 17.53 13.19 -12.62
CA ALA A 100 18.76 13.36 -11.88
C ALA A 100 19.97 13.43 -12.84
N ALA A 101 21.13 13.79 -12.32
CA ALA A 101 22.36 13.88 -13.11
C ALA A 101 22.73 12.55 -13.79
N ASP A 102 22.36 11.42 -13.18
CA ASP A 102 22.59 10.07 -13.71
C ASP A 102 21.46 9.58 -14.62
N GLY A 103 20.45 10.41 -14.90
CA GLY A 103 19.28 10.07 -15.71
C GLY A 103 18.16 9.37 -14.96
N ALA A 104 18.33 9.05 -13.67
CA ALA A 104 17.29 8.44 -12.88
C ALA A 104 16.15 9.45 -12.61
N PRO A 105 14.87 8.98 -12.56
CA PRO A 105 13.78 9.91 -12.30
C PRO A 105 13.76 10.36 -10.84
N ILE A 106 13.46 11.65 -10.65
CA ILE A 106 13.20 12.23 -9.33
C ILE A 106 11.74 12.65 -9.32
N TYR A 107 10.99 12.13 -8.35
CA TYR A 107 9.57 12.41 -8.21
C TYR A 107 9.36 13.46 -7.12
N ARG A 108 8.74 14.57 -7.49
CA ARG A 108 8.28 15.57 -6.52
C ARG A 108 6.84 15.24 -6.16
N THR A 109 6.56 15.16 -4.88
CA THR A 109 5.25 14.75 -4.38
C THR A 109 4.67 15.81 -3.47
N LYS A 110 3.33 15.79 -3.37
CA LYS A 110 2.58 16.70 -2.54
C LYS A 110 1.39 15.96 -1.94
N GLY A 111 1.06 16.23 -0.68
CA GLY A 111 -0.20 15.84 -0.08
C GLY A 111 -1.35 16.52 -0.83
N TYR A 112 -2.32 15.73 -1.20
CA TYR A 112 -3.46 16.15 -2.04
C TYR A 112 -3.30 17.52 -2.73
#